data_1861185b005657e82c709ca406b4df8e
#
_entry.id   1861185b005657e82c709ca406b4df8e
#
_cell.length_a   1.000
_cell.length_b   1.000
_cell.length_c   1.000
_cell.angle_alpha   90.00
_cell.angle_beta   90.00
_cell.angle_gamma   90.00
#
_symmetry.space_group_name_H-M   'P 1'
#
loop_
_entity.id
_entity.type
_entity.pdbx_description
1 polymer ?
#
loop_
_entity_poly.entity_id
_entity_poly.type
_entity_poly.pdbx_seq_one_letter_code
_entity_poly.pdbx_strand_id
1 'polypeptide(L)'
;MPRFLLIITLFVFSFSMSAFAQRSEDFAGIPFGSDRQTVIEEVMKMGYEPYGQSGEGERVVIPVFKFGELPVQVDFIFNQNDKFYAFEIRTGRVEESRKNKAIEAAIYMSEQFSLKYGKPVEPATIDETNIKNGRNIYQEWFSVKSLNAYTSVVKNNNRFFVMGVVEHRALAKEQSKKAKAKEKAATAPVF
;
A
#
# COMPACT_ATOMS: atom_id res chain seq x y z
N MET A 1 -42.53 53.67 33.42
CA MET A 1 -41.55 53.44 32.31
C MET A 1 -40.99 52.09 32.50
N PRO A 2 -41.38 51.06 31.71
CA PRO A 2 -40.77 49.72 31.80
C PRO A 2 -39.57 49.65 30.90
N ARG A 3 -38.42 49.14 31.44
CA ARG A 3 -37.21 48.85 30.74
C ARG A 3 -37.35 47.50 30.01
N PHE A 4 -37.37 47.52 28.69
CA PHE A 4 -37.29 46.31 27.84
C PHE A 4 -35.91 45.73 27.91
N LEU A 5 -35.79 44.54 28.47
CA LEU A 5 -34.56 43.74 28.45
C LEU A 5 -34.55 42.88 27.16
N LEU A 6 -33.73 43.24 26.19
CA LEU A 6 -33.56 42.54 24.93
C LEU A 6 -32.65 41.34 25.17
N ILE A 7 -33.20 40.13 25.26
CA ILE A 7 -32.41 38.89 25.34
C ILE A 7 -32.07 38.47 23.91
N ILE A 8 -30.83 38.73 23.52
CA ILE A 8 -30.27 38.21 22.27
C ILE A 8 -29.82 36.77 22.51
N THR A 9 -30.65 35.83 22.07
CA THR A 9 -30.32 34.42 22.09
C THR A 9 -29.36 34.10 20.91
N LEU A 10 -28.07 34.01 21.23
CA LEU A 10 -27.04 33.65 20.27
C LEU A 10 -27.18 32.14 19.97
N PHE A 11 -27.80 31.79 18.86
CA PHE A 11 -27.91 30.41 18.37
C PHE A 11 -26.56 30.03 17.77
N VAL A 12 -25.69 29.44 18.59
CA VAL A 12 -24.43 28.84 18.11
C VAL A 12 -24.78 27.57 17.35
N PHE A 13 -24.90 27.66 16.04
CA PHE A 13 -24.99 26.50 15.15
C PHE A 13 -23.63 25.81 15.16
N SER A 14 -23.47 24.84 16.07
CA SER A 14 -22.33 23.91 16.02
C SER A 14 -22.48 23.03 14.77
N PHE A 15 -21.91 23.48 13.66
CA PHE A 15 -21.68 22.63 12.53
C PHE A 15 -20.64 21.57 12.96
N SER A 16 -21.16 20.44 13.44
CA SER A 16 -20.35 19.23 13.53
C SER A 16 -19.98 18.82 12.11
N MET A 17 -18.89 19.37 11.59
CA MET A 17 -18.21 18.80 10.43
C MET A 17 -17.73 17.43 10.87
N SER A 18 -18.55 16.40 10.59
CA SER A 18 -18.06 15.04 10.52
C SER A 18 -16.98 15.06 9.44
N ALA A 19 -15.74 15.25 9.87
CA ALA A 19 -14.58 14.99 9.04
C ALA A 19 -14.65 13.49 8.70
N PHE A 20 -15.34 13.16 7.62
CA PHE A 20 -15.08 11.91 6.92
C PHE A 20 -13.59 11.96 6.62
N ALA A 21 -12.79 11.27 7.43
CA ALA A 21 -11.38 11.07 7.16
C ALA A 21 -11.31 10.55 5.74
N GLN A 22 -10.97 11.42 4.81
CA GLN A 22 -10.84 11.09 3.41
C GLN A 22 -9.69 10.10 3.37
N ARG A 23 -10.03 8.80 3.25
CA ARG A 23 -9.03 7.73 3.18
C ARG A 23 -8.08 8.09 2.07
N SER A 24 -6.86 8.45 2.45
CA SER A 24 -5.87 8.95 1.51
C SER A 24 -5.38 7.83 0.61
N GLU A 25 -5.37 8.08 -0.69
CA GLU A 25 -4.79 7.18 -1.68
C GLU A 25 -3.29 7.48 -1.79
N ASP A 26 -2.56 7.09 -0.73
CA ASP A 26 -1.14 7.40 -0.57
C ASP A 26 -0.39 6.32 0.22
N PHE A 27 0.92 6.39 0.21
CA PHE A 27 1.82 5.74 1.16
C PHE A 27 2.42 6.79 2.08
N ALA A 28 2.05 6.78 3.36
CA ALA A 28 2.59 7.69 4.39
C ALA A 28 2.61 9.18 3.97
N GLY A 29 1.57 9.63 3.25
CA GLY A 29 1.45 10.98 2.73
C GLY A 29 1.99 11.19 1.31
N ILE A 30 2.63 10.19 0.70
CA ILE A 30 3.09 10.23 -0.70
C ILE A 30 1.96 9.76 -1.61
N PRO A 31 1.34 10.64 -2.43
CA PRO A 31 0.20 10.28 -3.26
C PRO A 31 0.58 9.33 -4.40
N PHE A 32 -0.30 8.38 -4.75
CA PHE A 32 -0.19 7.69 -6.03
C PHE A 32 -0.24 8.68 -7.20
N GLY A 33 0.57 8.45 -8.22
CA GLY A 33 0.75 9.34 -9.36
C GLY A 33 1.92 10.32 -9.21
N SER A 34 2.54 10.41 -8.02
CA SER A 34 3.80 11.15 -7.84
C SER A 34 4.88 10.61 -8.78
N ASP A 35 5.75 11.49 -9.27
CA ASP A 35 6.93 11.05 -9.99
C ASP A 35 8.01 10.52 -9.02
N ARG A 36 8.99 9.82 -9.57
CA ARG A 36 10.06 9.15 -8.82
C ARG A 36 10.83 10.12 -7.94
N GLN A 37 11.17 11.30 -8.47
CA GLN A 37 11.96 12.29 -7.74
C GLN A 37 11.20 12.80 -6.52
N THR A 38 9.90 13.09 -6.67
CA THR A 38 9.02 13.46 -5.55
C THR A 38 8.98 12.37 -4.48
N VAL A 39 8.85 11.09 -4.89
CA VAL A 39 8.86 9.97 -3.92
C VAL A 39 10.19 9.91 -3.15
N ILE A 40 11.32 10.05 -3.85
CA ILE A 40 12.64 10.05 -3.22
C ILE A 40 12.77 11.19 -2.20
N GLU A 41 12.37 12.39 -2.58
CA GLU A 41 12.44 13.57 -1.71
C GLU A 41 11.57 13.43 -0.46
N GLU A 42 10.34 12.94 -0.61
CA GLU A 42 9.44 12.71 0.52
C GLU A 42 9.97 11.61 1.45
N VAL A 43 10.51 10.53 0.91
CA VAL A 43 11.16 9.46 1.69
C VAL A 43 12.35 10.01 2.48
N MET A 44 13.18 10.86 1.85
CA MET A 44 14.32 11.51 2.54
C MET A 44 13.86 12.47 3.63
N LYS A 45 12.79 13.23 3.42
CA LYS A 45 12.18 14.08 4.47
C LYS A 45 11.67 13.27 5.68
N MET A 46 11.26 12.03 5.47
CA MET A 46 10.89 11.11 6.56
C MET A 46 12.12 10.56 7.30
N GLY A 47 13.33 10.87 6.88
CA GLY A 47 14.59 10.41 7.49
C GLY A 47 15.08 9.06 6.99
N TYR A 48 14.59 8.56 5.87
CA TYR A 48 15.06 7.32 5.25
C TYR A 48 15.97 7.60 4.06
N GLU A 49 16.94 6.72 3.84
CA GLU A 49 17.82 6.74 2.67
C GLU A 49 17.34 5.68 1.66
N PRO A 50 16.66 6.07 0.58
CA PRO A 50 16.25 5.14 -0.44
C PRO A 50 17.43 4.75 -1.34
N TYR A 51 17.44 3.53 -1.85
CA TYR A 51 18.37 3.08 -2.88
C TYR A 51 17.63 2.53 -4.11
N GLY A 52 18.35 2.18 -5.17
CA GLY A 52 17.75 1.76 -6.44
C GLY A 52 17.32 2.94 -7.32
N GLN A 53 17.90 4.12 -7.09
CA GLN A 53 17.53 5.37 -7.74
C GLN A 53 18.03 5.47 -9.19
N SER A 54 19.08 4.74 -9.52
CA SER A 54 19.71 4.81 -10.83
C SER A 54 19.53 3.52 -11.60
N GLY A 55 18.97 3.64 -12.75
CA GLY A 55 18.95 2.58 -13.72
C GLY A 55 17.54 2.08 -14.03
N GLU A 56 17.52 1.12 -14.86
CA GLU A 56 16.35 0.46 -15.44
C GLU A 56 15.44 -0.23 -14.42
N GLY A 57 15.69 -0.05 -13.12
CA GLY A 57 14.87 -0.55 -12.04
C GLY A 57 13.60 0.27 -11.86
N GLU A 58 12.48 -0.36 -12.02
CA GLU A 58 11.14 0.19 -11.82
C GLU A 58 10.83 0.50 -10.34
N ARG A 59 11.83 0.50 -9.44
CA ARG A 59 11.63 0.54 -7.99
C ARG A 59 12.57 1.53 -7.30
N VAL A 60 12.01 2.20 -6.29
CA VAL A 60 12.75 2.89 -5.22
C VAL A 60 12.54 2.09 -3.94
N VAL A 61 13.61 1.80 -3.21
CA VAL A 61 13.57 0.85 -2.10
C VAL A 61 14.02 1.50 -0.80
N ILE A 62 13.22 1.37 0.23
CA ILE A 62 13.63 1.62 1.62
C ILE A 62 13.96 0.26 2.25
N PRO A 63 15.22 -0.04 2.59
CA PRO A 63 15.62 -1.35 3.09
C PRO A 63 15.05 -1.67 4.47
N VAL A 64 14.88 -0.65 5.31
CA VAL A 64 14.29 -0.78 6.65
C VAL A 64 13.37 0.41 6.89
N PHE A 65 12.09 0.14 6.93
CA PHE A 65 11.02 1.09 7.26
C PHE A 65 10.29 0.57 8.50
N LYS A 66 9.90 1.47 9.39
CA LYS A 66 9.13 1.14 10.59
C LYS A 66 7.64 1.17 10.26
N PHE A 67 7.07 0.01 9.92
CA PHE A 67 5.63 -0.15 9.69
C PHE A 67 4.93 -0.52 11.01
N GLY A 68 4.51 0.51 11.76
CA GLY A 68 4.10 0.32 13.13
C GLY A 68 5.23 -0.28 13.97
N GLU A 69 5.05 -1.52 14.45
CA GLU A 69 6.07 -2.25 15.22
C GLU A 69 6.95 -3.17 14.36
N LEU A 70 6.57 -3.39 13.09
CA LEU A 70 7.31 -4.28 12.20
C LEU A 70 8.40 -3.55 11.42
N PRO A 71 9.66 -4.00 11.50
CA PRO A 71 10.68 -3.59 10.54
C PRO A 71 10.41 -4.28 9.20
N VAL A 72 10.24 -3.49 8.14
CA VAL A 72 9.91 -3.98 6.80
C VAL A 72 10.78 -3.32 5.75
N GLN A 73 10.97 -3.97 4.61
CA GLN A 73 11.41 -3.32 3.39
C GLN A 73 10.19 -2.75 2.68
N VAL A 74 10.32 -1.57 2.08
CA VAL A 74 9.30 -0.97 1.21
C VAL A 74 9.88 -0.77 -0.17
N ASP A 75 9.16 -1.25 -1.17
CA ASP A 75 9.48 -1.03 -2.58
C ASP A 75 8.39 -0.15 -3.20
N PHE A 76 8.73 1.03 -3.69
CA PHE A 76 7.87 1.87 -4.52
C PHE A 76 8.02 1.47 -5.98
N ILE A 77 6.90 1.25 -6.66
CA ILE A 77 6.86 0.74 -8.02
C ILE A 77 6.28 1.81 -8.94
N PHE A 78 6.97 2.06 -10.05
CA PHE A 78 6.64 3.11 -11.01
C PHE A 78 6.23 2.50 -12.34
N ASN A 79 5.27 3.16 -12.98
CA ASN A 79 4.87 2.79 -14.33
C ASN A 79 5.82 3.39 -15.39
N GLN A 80 5.59 3.08 -16.67
CA GLN A 80 6.43 3.57 -17.79
C GLN A 80 6.39 5.09 -17.98
N ASN A 81 5.50 5.81 -17.31
CA ASN A 81 5.47 7.28 -17.26
C ASN A 81 6.16 7.83 -16.02
N ASP A 82 6.95 6.98 -15.32
CA ASP A 82 7.62 7.27 -14.06
C ASP A 82 6.67 7.74 -12.95
N LYS A 83 5.43 7.22 -12.95
CA LYS A 83 4.41 7.52 -11.94
C LYS A 83 4.30 6.40 -10.94
N PHE A 84 4.38 6.71 -9.66
CA PHE A 84 4.19 5.81 -8.53
C PHE A 84 2.79 5.22 -8.58
N TYR A 85 2.67 3.90 -8.79
CA TYR A 85 1.38 3.25 -8.89
C TYR A 85 1.15 2.10 -7.92
N ALA A 86 2.21 1.57 -7.33
CA ALA A 86 2.11 0.49 -6.36
C ALA A 86 3.26 0.52 -5.35
N PHE A 87 3.02 -0.02 -4.17
CA PHE A 87 4.08 -0.34 -3.24
C PHE A 87 3.95 -1.77 -2.71
N GLU A 88 5.08 -2.34 -2.38
CA GLU A 88 5.21 -3.62 -1.67
C GLU A 88 5.88 -3.38 -0.33
N ILE A 89 5.33 -3.96 0.73
CA ILE A 89 5.92 -4.02 2.07
C ILE A 89 6.32 -5.47 2.32
N ARG A 90 7.56 -5.72 2.75
CA ARG A 90 8.03 -7.08 3.01
C ARG A 90 8.72 -7.16 4.36
N THR A 91 8.35 -8.17 5.16
CA THR A 91 9.09 -8.50 6.40
C THR A 91 10.40 -9.22 6.09
N GLY A 92 11.28 -9.30 7.08
CA GLY A 92 12.42 -10.20 7.03
C GLY A 92 11.98 -11.67 6.88
N ARG A 93 12.85 -12.50 6.31
CA ARG A 93 12.62 -13.93 6.16
C ARG A 93 12.84 -14.67 7.47
N VAL A 94 11.98 -15.65 7.75
CA VAL A 94 12.12 -16.57 8.90
C VAL A 94 12.18 -18.01 8.40
N GLU A 95 12.88 -18.85 9.16
CA GLU A 95 12.96 -20.29 8.90
C GLU A 95 11.65 -21.00 9.29
N GLU A 96 11.44 -22.24 8.80
CA GLU A 96 10.26 -23.07 9.08
C GLU A 96 9.94 -23.18 10.58
N SER A 97 10.95 -23.34 11.43
CA SER A 97 10.79 -23.41 12.89
C SER A 97 10.20 -22.14 13.53
N ARG A 98 10.21 -21.03 12.80
CA ARG A 98 9.64 -19.74 13.21
C ARG A 98 8.47 -19.30 12.31
N LYS A 99 7.84 -20.23 11.61
CA LYS A 99 6.68 -19.96 10.72
C LYS A 99 5.60 -19.13 11.43
N ASN A 100 5.31 -19.41 12.69
CA ASN A 100 4.30 -18.69 13.47
C ASN A 100 4.58 -17.17 13.53
N LYS A 101 5.86 -16.74 13.56
CA LYS A 101 6.20 -15.32 13.50
C LYS A 101 5.80 -14.66 12.18
N ALA A 102 5.84 -15.40 11.07
CA ALA A 102 5.33 -14.88 9.80
C ALA A 102 3.80 -14.77 9.82
N ILE A 103 3.11 -15.71 10.44
CA ILE A 103 1.65 -15.66 10.57
C ILE A 103 1.23 -14.48 11.45
N GLU A 104 1.85 -14.32 12.61
CA GLU A 104 1.61 -13.17 13.51
C GLU A 104 1.86 -11.83 12.79
N ALA A 105 2.93 -11.73 12.00
CA ALA A 105 3.22 -10.56 11.20
C ALA A 105 2.18 -10.32 10.09
N ALA A 106 1.60 -11.38 9.51
CA ALA A 106 0.53 -11.26 8.53
C ALA A 106 -0.77 -10.74 9.16
N ILE A 107 -1.10 -11.23 10.36
CA ILE A 107 -2.23 -10.75 11.15
C ILE A 107 -2.05 -9.25 11.43
N TYR A 108 -0.92 -8.88 12.02
CA TYR A 108 -0.61 -7.49 12.36
C TYR A 108 -0.66 -6.56 11.12
N MET A 109 -0.02 -6.95 10.02
CA MET A 109 -0.02 -6.17 8.77
C MET A 109 -1.45 -5.99 8.24
N SER A 110 -2.29 -7.03 8.33
CA SER A 110 -3.67 -6.98 7.89
C SER A 110 -4.55 -6.10 8.77
N GLU A 111 -4.29 -6.06 10.06
CA GLU A 111 -4.95 -5.12 10.97
C GLU A 111 -4.60 -3.67 10.61
N GLN A 112 -3.32 -3.36 10.34
CA GLN A 112 -2.89 -2.03 9.91
C GLN A 112 -3.52 -1.65 8.55
N PHE A 113 -3.61 -2.60 7.61
CA PHE A 113 -4.30 -2.38 6.34
C PHE A 113 -5.80 -2.14 6.55
N SER A 114 -6.43 -2.86 7.47
CA SER A 114 -7.85 -2.67 7.80
C SER A 114 -8.12 -1.30 8.43
N LEU A 115 -7.21 -0.80 9.25
CA LEU A 115 -7.31 0.57 9.80
C LEU A 115 -7.27 1.63 8.68
N LYS A 116 -6.41 1.43 7.67
CA LYS A 116 -6.26 2.38 6.56
C LYS A 116 -7.30 2.19 5.46
N TYR A 117 -7.57 0.96 5.05
CA TYR A 117 -8.39 0.63 3.87
C TYR A 117 -9.80 0.14 4.23
N GLY A 118 -10.10 -0.09 5.52
CA GLY A 118 -11.40 -0.58 5.99
C GLY A 118 -11.49 -2.09 6.01
N LYS A 119 -12.73 -2.61 5.99
CA LYS A 119 -12.94 -4.05 6.08
C LYS A 119 -12.41 -4.79 4.84
N PRO A 120 -11.73 -5.92 5.00
CA PRO A 120 -11.37 -6.81 3.90
C PRO A 120 -12.63 -7.40 3.23
N VAL A 121 -12.46 -7.95 2.02
CA VAL A 121 -13.56 -8.55 1.25
C VAL A 121 -14.07 -9.81 1.94
N GLU A 122 -13.16 -10.64 2.43
CA GLU A 122 -13.47 -11.87 3.15
C GLU A 122 -12.64 -11.97 4.45
N PRO A 123 -13.12 -12.71 5.45
CA PRO A 123 -12.33 -13.02 6.62
C PRO A 123 -11.02 -13.73 6.23
N ALA A 124 -9.97 -13.46 6.99
CA ALA A 124 -8.69 -14.12 6.77
C ALA A 124 -8.80 -15.64 6.99
N THR A 125 -8.41 -16.39 5.99
CA THR A 125 -8.32 -17.84 6.07
C THR A 125 -7.00 -18.32 5.50
N ILE A 126 -6.00 -18.48 6.37
CA ILE A 126 -4.81 -19.26 6.01
C ILE A 126 -4.93 -20.64 6.66
N ASP A 127 -4.82 -21.68 5.84
CA ASP A 127 -4.55 -23.01 6.35
C ASP A 127 -3.07 -23.07 6.76
N GLU A 128 -2.80 -22.83 8.04
CA GLU A 128 -1.45 -22.82 8.61
C GLU A 128 -0.72 -24.15 8.44
N THR A 129 -1.47 -25.23 8.25
CA THR A 129 -0.92 -26.58 8.08
C THR A 129 -0.53 -26.85 6.62
N ASN A 130 -1.04 -26.05 5.67
CA ASN A 130 -0.87 -26.27 4.24
C ASN A 130 -0.45 -25.02 3.46
N ILE A 131 0.52 -24.25 4.00
CA ILE A 131 1.09 -23.13 3.27
C ILE A 131 1.93 -23.64 2.10
N LYS A 132 1.48 -23.38 0.87
CA LYS A 132 2.13 -23.80 -0.37
C LYS A 132 3.33 -22.92 -0.70
N ASN A 133 4.29 -23.46 -1.46
CA ASN A 133 5.34 -22.62 -2.03
C ASN A 133 4.74 -21.52 -2.90
N GLY A 134 5.32 -20.33 -2.81
CA GLY A 134 4.82 -19.12 -3.45
C GLY A 134 3.96 -18.29 -2.52
N ARG A 135 3.08 -17.50 -3.11
CA ARG A 135 2.23 -16.54 -2.41
C ARG A 135 0.93 -17.21 -1.94
N ASN A 136 0.66 -17.11 -0.65
CA ASN A 136 -0.60 -17.53 -0.04
C ASN A 136 -1.31 -16.26 0.45
N ILE A 137 -2.39 -15.86 -0.23
CA ILE A 137 -3.15 -14.66 0.13
C ILE A 137 -3.74 -14.87 1.52
N TYR A 138 -3.56 -13.86 2.38
CA TYR A 138 -4.11 -13.87 3.74
C TYR A 138 -5.39 -13.03 3.81
N GLN A 139 -5.35 -11.79 3.32
CA GLN A 139 -6.52 -10.92 3.20
C GLN A 139 -6.44 -10.03 1.97
N GLU A 140 -7.60 -9.60 1.47
CA GLU A 140 -7.73 -8.74 0.31
C GLU A 140 -8.73 -7.62 0.56
N TRP A 141 -8.43 -6.45 -0.01
CA TRP A 141 -9.27 -5.25 -0.01
C TRP A 141 -9.46 -4.82 -1.46
N PHE A 142 -10.63 -5.13 -2.01
CA PHE A 142 -11.02 -4.67 -3.34
C PHE A 142 -11.97 -3.48 -3.24
N SER A 143 -11.88 -2.58 -4.22
CA SER A 143 -12.83 -1.47 -4.36
C SER A 143 -12.77 -0.41 -3.26
N VAL A 144 -11.64 -0.26 -2.56
CA VAL A 144 -11.42 0.94 -1.79
C VAL A 144 -11.08 2.06 -2.77
N LYS A 145 -12.12 2.66 -3.36
CA LYS A 145 -11.99 3.66 -4.44
C LYS A 145 -11.23 3.09 -5.65
N SER A 146 -10.02 3.60 -5.94
CA SER A 146 -9.17 3.17 -7.06
C SER A 146 -8.10 2.14 -6.69
N LEU A 147 -8.08 1.66 -5.44
CA LEU A 147 -7.01 0.78 -4.94
C LEU A 147 -7.42 -0.70 -4.93
N ASN A 148 -6.43 -1.56 -5.14
CA ASN A 148 -6.41 -2.96 -4.74
C ASN A 148 -5.33 -3.11 -3.68
N ALA A 149 -5.63 -3.81 -2.60
CA ALA A 149 -4.65 -4.14 -1.58
C ALA A 149 -4.80 -5.60 -1.16
N TYR A 150 -3.68 -6.22 -0.76
CA TYR A 150 -3.71 -7.55 -0.17
C TYR A 150 -2.51 -7.75 0.75
N THR A 151 -2.66 -8.68 1.69
CA THR A 151 -1.57 -9.24 2.47
C THR A 151 -1.42 -10.72 2.16
N SER A 152 -0.22 -11.24 2.27
CA SER A 152 0.07 -12.64 1.97
C SER A 152 1.22 -13.16 2.82
N VAL A 153 1.18 -14.47 3.12
CA VAL A 153 2.36 -15.21 3.58
C VAL A 153 3.02 -15.85 2.37
N VAL A 154 4.29 -15.57 2.18
CA VAL A 154 5.07 -16.14 1.08
C VAL A 154 6.00 -17.20 1.64
N LYS A 155 5.89 -18.42 1.09
CA LYS A 155 6.82 -19.52 1.34
C LYS A 155 7.78 -19.65 0.15
N ASN A 156 9.05 -19.66 0.44
CA ASN A 156 10.10 -19.95 -0.56
C ASN A 156 11.02 -21.01 0.02
N ASN A 157 10.83 -22.24 -0.42
CA ASN A 157 11.40 -23.43 0.19
C ASN A 157 11.05 -23.49 1.68
N ASN A 158 12.07 -23.46 2.57
CA ASN A 158 11.87 -23.52 4.02
C ASN A 158 11.90 -22.14 4.69
N ARG A 159 11.69 -21.06 3.93
CA ARG A 159 11.67 -19.69 4.44
C ARG A 159 10.33 -19.03 4.21
N PHE A 160 9.90 -18.26 5.20
CA PHE A 160 8.64 -17.53 5.17
C PHE A 160 8.90 -16.03 5.34
N PHE A 161 8.09 -15.23 4.70
CA PHE A 161 8.00 -13.80 4.94
C PHE A 161 6.58 -13.31 4.63
N VAL A 162 6.24 -12.14 5.12
CA VAL A 162 4.95 -11.52 4.85
C VAL A 162 5.15 -10.42 3.80
N MET A 163 4.18 -10.31 2.93
CA MET A 163 4.12 -9.28 1.91
C MET A 163 2.75 -8.61 1.93
N GLY A 164 2.74 -7.28 2.01
CA GLY A 164 1.59 -6.44 1.76
C GLY A 164 1.80 -5.68 0.45
N VAL A 165 0.77 -5.59 -0.36
CA VAL A 165 0.80 -4.87 -1.64
C VAL A 165 -0.39 -3.95 -1.71
N VAL A 166 -0.16 -2.73 -2.20
CA VAL A 166 -1.22 -1.80 -2.57
C VAL A 166 -0.94 -1.25 -3.96
N GLU A 167 -1.95 -1.29 -4.80
CA GLU A 167 -1.85 -0.89 -6.20
C GLU A 167 -2.98 0.07 -6.59
N HIS A 168 -2.66 1.15 -7.29
CA HIS A 168 -3.62 2.06 -7.88
C HIS A 168 -4.06 1.55 -9.27
N ARG A 169 -5.30 1.05 -9.36
CA ARG A 169 -5.83 0.32 -10.53
C ARG A 169 -5.74 1.07 -11.86
N ALA A 170 -6.00 2.37 -11.86
CA ALA A 170 -5.98 3.15 -13.09
C ALA A 170 -4.54 3.28 -13.63
N LEU A 171 -3.59 3.62 -12.75
CA LEU A 171 -2.17 3.76 -13.12
C LEU A 171 -1.53 2.42 -13.51
N ALA A 172 -1.93 1.31 -12.87
CA ALA A 172 -1.51 -0.03 -13.24
C ALA A 172 -2.03 -0.48 -14.62
N LYS A 173 -3.28 -0.11 -14.96
CA LYS A 173 -3.84 -0.37 -16.29
C LYS A 173 -3.09 0.38 -17.41
N GLU A 174 -2.60 1.57 -17.15
CA GLU A 174 -1.74 2.30 -18.10
C GLU A 174 -0.47 1.53 -18.40
N GLN A 175 0.19 0.99 -17.34
CA GLN A 175 1.36 0.13 -17.47
C GLN A 175 1.07 -1.08 -18.36
N SER A 176 -0.01 -1.81 -18.10
CA SER A 176 -0.35 -3.04 -18.82
C SER A 176 -0.70 -2.79 -20.29
N LYS A 177 -1.37 -1.69 -20.61
CA LYS A 177 -1.71 -1.30 -22.00
C LYS A 177 -0.46 -1.01 -22.82
N LYS A 178 0.49 -0.25 -22.27
CA LYS A 178 1.74 0.09 -22.96
C LYS A 178 2.65 -1.14 -23.13
N ALA A 179 2.73 -2.02 -22.13
CA ALA A 179 3.48 -3.27 -22.24
C ALA A 179 2.96 -4.13 -23.40
N LYS A 180 1.65 -4.34 -23.48
CA LYS A 180 1.01 -5.07 -24.59
C LYS A 180 1.20 -4.40 -25.95
N ALA A 181 1.16 -3.06 -26.01
CA ALA A 181 1.40 -2.33 -27.25
C ALA A 181 2.85 -2.48 -27.74
N LYS A 182 3.83 -2.44 -26.81
CA LYS A 182 5.25 -2.65 -27.11
C LYS A 182 5.52 -4.08 -27.59
N GLU A 183 4.93 -5.08 -26.95
CA GLU A 183 5.01 -6.49 -27.35
C GLU A 183 4.43 -6.70 -28.76
N LYS A 184 3.26 -6.14 -29.03
CA LYS A 184 2.62 -6.20 -30.36
C LYS A 184 3.46 -5.52 -31.44
N ALA A 185 4.11 -4.39 -31.12
CA ALA A 185 4.99 -3.70 -32.05
C ALA A 185 6.28 -4.50 -32.32
N ALA A 186 6.83 -5.19 -31.31
CA ALA A 186 8.02 -6.01 -31.44
C ALA A 186 7.77 -7.32 -32.23
N THR A 187 6.53 -7.80 -32.25
CA THR A 187 6.13 -9.01 -32.98
C THR A 187 5.49 -8.72 -34.35
N ALA A 188 5.37 -7.43 -34.73
CA ALA A 188 4.88 -7.06 -36.05
C ALA A 188 5.88 -7.51 -37.13
N PRO A 189 5.42 -8.19 -38.20
CA PRO A 189 6.30 -8.59 -39.27
C PRO A 189 6.91 -7.36 -39.96
N VAL A 190 8.23 -7.38 -40.15
CA VAL A 190 8.95 -6.37 -40.91
C VAL A 190 8.79 -6.77 -42.39
N PHE A 191 7.88 -6.09 -43.10
CA PHE A 191 7.76 -6.17 -44.56
C PHE A 191 8.53 -5.04 -45.21
#